data_f0f4a83305961421f5086ca23991ddf7
#
_entry.id   f0f4a83305961421f5086ca23991ddf7
#
_cell.length_a   1.000
_cell.length_b   1.000
_cell.length_c   1.000
_cell.angle_alpha   90.00
_cell.angle_beta   90.00
_cell.angle_gamma   90.00
#
_symmetry.space_group_name_H-M   'P 1'
#
loop_
_entity.id
_entity.type
_entity.pdbx_description
1 polymer ?
#
loop_
_entity_poly.entity_id
_entity_poly.type
_entity_poly.pdbx_seq_one_letter_code
_entity_poly.pdbx_strand_id
1 'polypeptide(L)'
;VNSILSKAKFGSASGARPPVAVELSPQGVLAAATSGPGEAPVYAFEPLPQGVIVPGIGEENLRAPEIVANAIRAALGQVSPRTHAVTLVLPDTVVRVFVLDFDSLPSKAAEVVPVIRFRLRKMVPFDVEQAGVSYQVLVENKTECKVLAAVLPGAILAEYEGAVRAAGYEPGAVLPTSLASLGAIDSTEPVLAANLGALALTTSITYGQDLLLYRTLDLPEEPSQRLDEVQRGIAVAAAYFEDKVGARPQVLHFAGIGAGMGLGGGSAAEDFARWIFPPGDSGLTVVDLAPRPETGAATPLGNVLTLAGVAGALAGAA
;
A
#
# COMPACT_ATOMS: atom_id res chain seq x y z
N VAL A 1 1.62 -11.22 12.71
CA VAL A 1 1.54 -10.17 11.67
C VAL A 1 1.27 -10.74 10.28
N ASN A 2 1.60 -12.00 10.00
CA ASN A 2 1.44 -12.60 8.66
C ASN A 2 -0.02 -12.86 8.21
N SER A 3 -1.03 -12.69 9.06
CA SER A 3 -2.40 -13.13 8.77
C SER A 3 -3.23 -12.13 7.96
N ILE A 4 -3.11 -10.82 8.18
CA ILE A 4 -3.94 -9.82 7.50
C ILE A 4 -3.64 -9.80 5.98
N LEU A 5 -2.37 -9.96 5.62
CA LEU A 5 -1.94 -9.88 4.22
C LEU A 5 -1.79 -11.24 3.53
N SER A 6 -1.69 -12.35 4.27
CA SER A 6 -1.54 -13.67 3.65
C SER A 6 -2.77 -14.11 2.85
N LYS A 7 -3.95 -13.50 3.12
CA LYS A 7 -5.23 -13.84 2.49
C LYS A 7 -5.76 -12.78 1.54
N ALA A 8 -5.23 -11.54 1.56
CA ALA A 8 -5.65 -10.51 0.62
C ALA A 8 -5.01 -10.75 -0.75
N LYS A 9 -5.78 -11.30 -1.70
CA LYS A 9 -5.34 -11.57 -3.07
C LYS A 9 -6.36 -11.06 -4.05
N PHE A 10 -5.93 -10.19 -4.96
CA PHE A 10 -6.60 -10.04 -6.24
C PHE A 10 -6.19 -11.25 -7.10
N GLY A 11 -7.12 -12.13 -7.38
CA GLY A 11 -6.87 -13.36 -8.14
C GLY A 11 -6.94 -14.64 -7.30
N SER A 12 -7.46 -15.67 -7.90
CA SER A 12 -7.81 -16.97 -7.29
C SER A 12 -6.59 -17.89 -7.14
N ALA A 13 -5.72 -17.69 -6.17
CA ALA A 13 -4.78 -18.73 -5.78
C ALA A 13 -4.49 -18.72 -4.29
N SER A 14 -4.78 -19.83 -3.61
CA SER A 14 -4.33 -20.12 -2.25
C SER A 14 -2.85 -20.53 -2.30
N GLY A 15 -1.92 -19.59 -2.22
CA GLY A 15 -0.49 -19.84 -2.17
C GLY A 15 0.22 -18.73 -1.41
N ALA A 16 1.42 -19.00 -0.93
CA ALA A 16 2.32 -17.96 -0.41
C ALA A 16 2.55 -16.88 -1.47
N ARG A 17 2.74 -15.64 -1.03
CA ARG A 17 3.10 -14.56 -1.96
C ARG A 17 4.51 -14.80 -2.51
N PRO A 18 4.79 -14.32 -3.75
CA PRO A 18 6.14 -14.40 -4.30
C PRO A 18 7.17 -13.71 -3.40
N PRO A 19 8.40 -14.25 -3.27
CA PRO A 19 9.49 -13.62 -2.52
C PRO A 19 10.14 -12.46 -3.29
N VAL A 20 9.41 -11.87 -4.21
CA VAL A 20 9.78 -10.75 -5.06
C VAL A 20 8.62 -9.77 -5.13
N ALA A 21 8.89 -8.50 -4.95
CA ALA A 21 7.90 -7.44 -5.07
C ALA A 21 8.40 -6.34 -6.01
N VAL A 22 7.48 -5.73 -6.74
CA VAL A 22 7.72 -4.56 -7.58
C VAL A 22 6.64 -3.52 -7.34
N GLU A 23 7.04 -2.32 -6.96
CA GLU A 23 6.16 -1.17 -6.74
C GLU A 23 6.30 -0.18 -7.89
N LEU A 24 5.16 0.19 -8.47
CA LEU A 24 5.07 1.16 -9.54
C LEU A 24 4.55 2.49 -9.00
N SER A 25 5.28 3.56 -9.25
CA SER A 25 4.93 4.92 -8.81
C SER A 25 5.23 5.95 -9.90
N PRO A 26 4.70 7.18 -9.81
CA PRO A 26 5.08 8.26 -10.72
C PRO A 26 6.57 8.59 -10.75
N GLN A 27 7.30 8.28 -9.66
CA GLN A 27 8.73 8.55 -9.51
C GLN A 27 9.59 7.47 -10.16
N GLY A 28 9.09 6.24 -10.24
CA GLY A 28 9.84 5.13 -10.77
C GLY A 28 9.33 3.76 -10.33
N VAL A 29 10.15 2.77 -10.58
CA VAL A 29 9.94 1.37 -10.26
C VAL A 29 10.88 0.96 -9.14
N LEU A 30 10.32 0.52 -8.02
CA LEU A 30 11.06 -0.03 -6.89
C LEU A 30 10.89 -1.53 -6.86
N ALA A 31 11.97 -2.28 -6.96
CA ALA A 31 11.98 -3.73 -6.83
C ALA A 31 12.61 -4.17 -5.51
N ALA A 32 12.14 -5.28 -4.98
CA ALA A 32 12.73 -5.94 -3.82
C ALA A 32 12.65 -7.45 -3.98
N ALA A 33 13.68 -8.16 -3.53
CA ALA A 33 13.70 -9.62 -3.50
C ALA A 33 14.39 -10.12 -2.23
N THR A 34 13.91 -11.25 -1.71
CA THR A 34 14.59 -12.00 -0.64
C THR A 34 15.01 -13.37 -1.17
N SER A 35 16.18 -13.82 -0.78
CA SER A 35 16.70 -15.13 -1.17
C SER A 35 16.16 -16.26 -0.29
N GLY A 36 15.65 -15.93 0.91
CA GLY A 36 15.09 -16.90 1.84
C GLY A 36 14.59 -16.28 3.15
N PRO A 37 13.91 -17.08 3.97
CA PRO A 37 13.44 -16.64 5.27
C PRO A 37 14.57 -16.15 6.16
N GLY A 38 14.44 -14.93 6.70
CA GLY A 38 15.45 -14.32 7.57
C GLY A 38 16.63 -13.66 6.85
N GLU A 39 16.71 -13.74 5.52
CA GLU A 39 17.71 -12.99 4.75
C GLU A 39 17.24 -11.55 4.51
N ALA A 40 18.19 -10.61 4.57
CA ALA A 40 17.90 -9.20 4.29
C ALA A 40 17.50 -9.03 2.82
N PRO A 41 16.39 -8.31 2.54
CA PRO A 41 15.98 -8.04 1.16
C PRO A 41 17.00 -7.19 0.41
N VAL A 42 17.16 -7.45 -0.88
CA VAL A 42 17.88 -6.58 -1.81
C VAL A 42 16.88 -5.67 -2.50
N TYR A 43 17.22 -4.39 -2.61
CA TYR A 43 16.36 -3.36 -3.23
C TYR A 43 17.05 -2.75 -4.44
N ALA A 44 16.26 -2.39 -5.45
CA ALA A 44 16.72 -1.65 -6.62
C ALA A 44 15.65 -0.65 -7.07
N PHE A 45 16.07 0.50 -7.54
CA PHE A 45 15.18 1.55 -8.02
C PHE A 45 15.58 2.03 -9.41
N GLU A 46 14.60 2.08 -10.31
CA GLU A 46 14.72 2.67 -11.64
C GLU A 46 13.82 3.89 -11.75
N PRO A 47 14.37 5.09 -11.93
CA PRO A 47 13.57 6.30 -12.07
C PRO A 47 12.79 6.30 -13.38
N LEU A 48 11.60 6.92 -13.35
CA LEU A 48 10.80 7.16 -14.56
C LEU A 48 10.73 8.66 -14.87
N PRO A 49 10.66 9.02 -16.16
CA PRO A 49 10.34 10.39 -16.54
C PRO A 49 8.98 10.83 -16.00
N GLN A 50 8.86 12.10 -15.64
CA GLN A 50 7.60 12.66 -15.15
C GLN A 50 6.45 12.44 -16.15
N GLY A 51 5.29 12.05 -15.65
CA GLY A 51 4.08 11.84 -16.44
C GLY A 51 4.02 10.49 -17.18
N VAL A 52 5.01 9.61 -17.05
CA VAL A 52 4.94 8.23 -17.59
C VAL A 52 3.91 7.40 -16.86
N ILE A 53 3.81 7.54 -15.55
CA ILE A 53 2.75 6.96 -14.72
C ILE A 53 1.93 8.09 -14.11
N VAL A 54 0.62 8.11 -14.40
CA VAL A 54 -0.36 9.06 -13.85
C VAL A 54 -1.48 8.26 -13.19
N PRO A 55 -1.33 7.89 -11.90
CA PRO A 55 -2.24 6.95 -11.27
C PRO A 55 -3.61 7.55 -10.98
N GLY A 56 -4.66 6.83 -11.34
CA GLY A 56 -6.05 7.22 -11.14
C GLY A 56 -7.02 6.09 -11.48
N ILE A 57 -8.31 6.31 -11.25
CA ILE A 57 -9.37 5.32 -11.51
C ILE A 57 -10.18 5.60 -12.79
N GLY A 58 -9.98 6.73 -13.43
CA GLY A 58 -10.83 7.20 -14.53
C GLY A 58 -10.22 7.11 -15.93
N GLU A 59 -8.91 7.03 -16.04
CA GLU A 59 -8.18 7.09 -17.31
C GLU A 59 -7.02 6.11 -17.35
N GLU A 60 -6.43 5.93 -18.52
CA GLU A 60 -5.20 5.15 -18.70
C GLU A 60 -4.05 5.73 -17.86
N ASN A 61 -3.42 4.88 -17.07
CA ASN A 61 -2.40 5.28 -16.10
C ASN A 61 -0.98 5.25 -16.65
N LEU A 62 -0.68 4.29 -17.54
CA LEU A 62 0.66 4.12 -18.12
C LEU A 62 0.72 4.80 -19.49
N ARG A 63 1.17 6.05 -19.53
CA ARG A 63 1.25 6.86 -20.76
C ARG A 63 2.34 6.36 -21.73
N ALA A 64 3.30 5.60 -21.24
CA ALA A 64 4.36 4.97 -22.03
C ALA A 64 4.66 3.57 -21.49
N PRO A 65 3.80 2.56 -21.76
CA PRO A 65 3.89 1.23 -21.16
C PRO A 65 5.22 0.51 -21.45
N GLU A 66 5.84 0.76 -22.61
CA GLU A 66 7.14 0.19 -22.96
C GLU A 66 8.28 0.73 -22.06
N ILE A 67 8.24 2.03 -21.70
CA ILE A 67 9.21 2.62 -20.77
C ILE A 67 9.05 2.00 -19.40
N VAL A 68 7.81 1.82 -18.93
CA VAL A 68 7.50 1.18 -17.65
C VAL A 68 7.98 -0.27 -17.64
N ALA A 69 7.67 -1.05 -18.67
CA ALA A 69 8.11 -2.45 -18.79
C ALA A 69 9.65 -2.58 -18.79
N ASN A 70 10.37 -1.67 -19.45
CA ASN A 70 11.82 -1.65 -19.45
C ASN A 70 12.38 -1.31 -18.06
N ALA A 71 11.79 -0.35 -17.35
CA ALA A 71 12.18 -0.02 -15.97
C ALA A 71 11.90 -1.18 -15.00
N ILE A 72 10.75 -1.87 -15.14
CA ILE A 72 10.46 -3.09 -14.37
C ILE A 72 11.53 -4.15 -14.60
N ARG A 73 11.89 -4.42 -15.87
CA ARG A 73 12.91 -5.39 -16.24
C ARG A 73 14.27 -5.03 -15.65
N ALA A 74 14.65 -3.75 -15.72
CA ALA A 74 15.91 -3.25 -15.19
C ALA A 74 15.98 -3.38 -13.66
N ALA A 75 14.95 -2.91 -12.93
CA ALA A 75 14.89 -2.98 -11.47
C ALA A 75 14.90 -4.44 -10.96
N LEU A 76 14.05 -5.30 -11.55
CA LEU A 76 14.01 -6.72 -11.20
C LEU A 76 15.31 -7.44 -11.55
N GLY A 77 15.95 -7.09 -12.68
CA GLY A 77 17.26 -7.64 -13.05
C GLY A 77 18.35 -7.37 -12.03
N GLN A 78 18.32 -6.20 -11.37
CA GLN A 78 19.29 -5.82 -10.34
C GLN A 78 19.11 -6.59 -9.02
N VAL A 79 17.87 -6.91 -8.63
CA VAL A 79 17.61 -7.74 -7.43
C VAL A 79 17.74 -9.23 -7.72
N SER A 80 17.96 -9.62 -8.99
CA SER A 80 18.23 -10.99 -9.42
C SER A 80 17.26 -12.04 -8.85
N PRO A 81 15.95 -11.92 -9.12
CA PRO A 81 14.95 -12.79 -8.52
C PRO A 81 15.10 -14.25 -9.00
N ARG A 82 14.83 -15.21 -8.11
CA ARG A 82 14.84 -16.65 -8.41
C ARG A 82 13.54 -17.16 -9.03
N THR A 83 12.53 -16.29 -9.15
CA THR A 83 11.20 -16.61 -9.69
C THR A 83 10.73 -15.52 -10.66
N HIS A 84 9.91 -15.89 -11.62
CA HIS A 84 9.24 -14.95 -12.50
C HIS A 84 7.93 -14.40 -11.91
N ALA A 85 7.39 -15.03 -10.85
CA ALA A 85 6.21 -14.53 -10.18
C ALA A 85 6.59 -13.37 -9.23
N VAL A 86 5.86 -12.25 -9.31
CA VAL A 86 6.10 -11.06 -8.50
C VAL A 86 4.82 -10.60 -7.79
N THR A 87 4.96 -10.02 -6.62
CA THR A 87 3.90 -9.22 -6.00
C THR A 87 3.97 -7.81 -6.58
N LEU A 88 2.92 -7.40 -7.28
CA LEU A 88 2.79 -6.07 -7.85
C LEU A 88 2.15 -5.12 -6.82
N VAL A 89 2.86 -4.04 -6.50
CA VAL A 89 2.40 -3.01 -5.57
C VAL A 89 2.01 -1.77 -6.36
N LEU A 90 0.78 -1.31 -6.18
CA LEU A 90 0.16 -0.22 -6.92
C LEU A 90 -0.06 1.02 -6.04
N PRO A 91 -0.05 2.23 -6.63
CA PRO A 91 -0.44 3.44 -5.92
C PRO A 91 -1.85 3.32 -5.34
N ASP A 92 -2.07 3.82 -4.12
CA ASP A 92 -3.37 3.74 -3.44
C ASP A 92 -4.50 4.41 -4.22
N THR A 93 -4.20 5.41 -5.03
CA THR A 93 -5.18 6.15 -5.83
C THR A 93 -5.88 5.30 -6.90
N VAL A 94 -5.29 4.18 -7.34
CA VAL A 94 -5.90 3.29 -8.35
C VAL A 94 -6.78 2.21 -7.74
N VAL A 95 -6.69 2.00 -6.42
CA VAL A 95 -7.45 0.98 -5.70
C VAL A 95 -8.33 1.65 -4.66
N ARG A 96 -9.58 1.22 -4.54
CA ARG A 96 -10.44 1.61 -3.42
C ARG A 96 -10.52 0.44 -2.44
N VAL A 97 -10.22 0.72 -1.18
CA VAL A 97 -10.24 -0.27 -0.09
C VAL A 97 -11.24 0.15 0.96
N PHE A 98 -12.11 -0.77 1.34
CA PHE A 98 -13.20 -0.54 2.29
C PHE A 98 -13.21 -1.61 3.37
N VAL A 99 -13.52 -1.23 4.59
CA VAL A 99 -13.98 -2.14 5.63
C VAL A 99 -15.50 -2.10 5.61
N LEU A 100 -16.12 -3.21 5.25
CA LEU A 100 -17.56 -3.36 5.07
C LEU A 100 -18.15 -4.20 6.19
N ASP A 101 -19.27 -3.73 6.76
CA ASP A 101 -20.05 -4.48 7.73
C ASP A 101 -21.18 -5.24 7.02
N PHE A 102 -21.33 -6.53 7.38
CA PHE A 102 -22.41 -7.42 6.94
C PHE A 102 -23.04 -8.09 8.15
N ASP A 103 -24.32 -8.43 8.04
CA ASP A 103 -24.98 -9.29 9.05
C ASP A 103 -24.38 -10.70 8.99
N SER A 104 -24.15 -11.21 7.79
CA SER A 104 -23.48 -12.48 7.52
C SER A 104 -23.04 -12.56 6.05
N LEU A 105 -22.10 -13.43 5.74
CA LEU A 105 -21.73 -13.78 4.37
C LEU A 105 -22.44 -15.05 3.90
N PRO A 106 -22.63 -15.22 2.58
CA PRO A 106 -23.09 -16.50 2.01
C PRO A 106 -22.14 -17.64 2.38
N SER A 107 -22.69 -18.80 2.69
CA SER A 107 -21.90 -20.01 3.00
C SER A 107 -21.11 -20.55 1.83
N LYS A 108 -21.54 -20.26 0.59
CA LYS A 108 -20.85 -20.63 -0.63
C LYS A 108 -19.90 -19.52 -1.07
N ALA A 109 -18.61 -19.82 -1.15
CA ALA A 109 -17.58 -18.86 -1.55
C ALA A 109 -17.86 -18.18 -2.90
N ALA A 110 -18.49 -18.86 -3.85
CA ALA A 110 -18.87 -18.31 -5.15
C ALA A 110 -19.93 -17.19 -5.07
N GLU A 111 -20.72 -17.14 -3.99
CA GLU A 111 -21.78 -16.14 -3.78
C GLU A 111 -21.27 -14.90 -3.02
N VAL A 112 -20.09 -14.96 -2.39
CA VAL A 112 -19.55 -13.87 -1.58
C VAL A 112 -19.16 -12.66 -2.43
N VAL A 113 -18.41 -12.87 -3.52
CA VAL A 113 -17.98 -11.77 -4.40
C VAL A 113 -19.18 -11.02 -5.01
N PRO A 114 -20.24 -11.66 -5.52
CA PRO A 114 -21.45 -10.99 -5.96
C PRO A 114 -22.09 -10.09 -4.89
N VAL A 115 -22.16 -10.55 -3.64
CA VAL A 115 -22.71 -9.76 -2.50
C VAL A 115 -21.83 -8.53 -2.22
N ILE A 116 -20.51 -8.70 -2.21
CA ILE A 116 -19.55 -7.60 -2.03
C ILE A 116 -19.68 -6.60 -3.18
N ARG A 117 -19.74 -7.04 -4.46
CA ARG A 117 -19.97 -6.17 -5.62
C ARG A 117 -21.23 -5.35 -5.49
N PHE A 118 -22.32 -5.99 -5.06
CA PHE A 118 -23.59 -5.29 -4.85
C PHE A 118 -23.45 -4.15 -3.82
N ARG A 119 -22.71 -4.37 -2.73
CA ARG A 119 -22.44 -3.34 -1.72
C ARG A 119 -21.57 -2.22 -2.28
N LEU A 120 -20.52 -2.55 -3.03
CA LEU A 120 -19.56 -1.61 -3.61
C LEU A 120 -20.15 -0.74 -4.71
N ARG A 121 -21.22 -1.18 -5.41
CA ARG A 121 -21.83 -0.46 -6.54
C ARG A 121 -22.20 1.00 -6.25
N LYS A 122 -22.52 1.32 -4.98
CA LYS A 122 -22.88 2.68 -4.55
C LYS A 122 -21.69 3.45 -3.94
N MET A 123 -20.53 2.81 -3.83
CA MET A 123 -19.37 3.36 -3.11
C MET A 123 -18.25 3.78 -4.05
N VAL A 124 -18.25 3.32 -5.29
CA VAL A 124 -17.23 3.64 -6.28
C VAL A 124 -17.83 4.31 -7.51
N PRO A 125 -17.09 5.20 -8.20
CA PRO A 125 -17.59 5.94 -9.37
C PRO A 125 -17.39 5.20 -10.70
N PHE A 126 -17.16 3.88 -10.68
CA PHE A 126 -16.94 3.05 -11.87
C PHE A 126 -17.77 1.75 -11.80
N ASP A 127 -17.86 1.06 -12.94
CA ASP A 127 -18.64 -0.19 -13.04
C ASP A 127 -17.94 -1.33 -12.30
N VAL A 128 -18.54 -1.78 -11.19
CA VAL A 128 -18.01 -2.88 -10.37
C VAL A 128 -18.09 -4.24 -11.05
N GLU A 129 -18.96 -4.42 -12.07
CA GLU A 129 -19.07 -5.69 -12.79
C GLU A 129 -17.83 -5.94 -13.65
N GLN A 130 -17.20 -4.87 -14.15
CA GLN A 130 -15.97 -4.91 -14.91
C GLN A 130 -14.71 -4.74 -14.04
N ALA A 131 -14.87 -4.57 -12.72
CA ALA A 131 -13.78 -4.30 -11.80
C ALA A 131 -13.12 -5.59 -11.29
N GLY A 132 -11.81 -5.50 -10.99
CA GLY A 132 -11.15 -6.46 -10.12
C GLY A 132 -11.64 -6.27 -8.69
N VAL A 133 -12.14 -7.33 -8.05
CA VAL A 133 -12.58 -7.32 -6.65
C VAL A 133 -11.91 -8.43 -5.89
N SER A 134 -11.33 -8.09 -4.75
CA SER A 134 -10.79 -9.05 -3.79
C SER A 134 -11.31 -8.73 -2.40
N TYR A 135 -11.36 -9.72 -1.53
CA TYR A 135 -11.81 -9.52 -0.15
C TYR A 135 -11.09 -10.42 0.84
N GLN A 136 -11.10 -9.98 2.10
CA GLN A 136 -10.67 -10.75 3.26
C GLN A 136 -11.68 -10.58 4.38
N VAL A 137 -12.12 -11.66 5.00
CA VAL A 137 -12.92 -11.61 6.22
C VAL A 137 -11.99 -11.24 7.38
N LEU A 138 -12.26 -10.11 8.02
CA LEU A 138 -11.52 -9.61 9.17
C LEU A 138 -12.09 -10.21 10.47
N VAL A 139 -13.43 -10.14 10.60
CA VAL A 139 -14.17 -10.65 11.74
C VAL A 139 -15.39 -11.39 11.22
N GLU A 140 -15.68 -12.56 11.78
CA GLU A 140 -16.92 -13.29 11.55
C GLU A 140 -17.33 -14.01 12.84
N ASN A 141 -18.42 -13.55 13.45
CA ASN A 141 -19.02 -14.14 14.61
C ASN A 141 -20.54 -13.99 14.55
N LYS A 142 -21.26 -14.33 15.62
CA LYS A 142 -22.75 -14.30 15.65
C LYS A 142 -23.35 -12.89 15.55
N THR A 143 -22.61 -11.86 15.86
CA THR A 143 -23.09 -10.48 15.99
C THR A 143 -22.42 -9.53 15.02
N GLU A 144 -21.33 -9.94 14.36
CA GLU A 144 -20.51 -9.06 13.55
C GLU A 144 -19.82 -9.84 12.43
N CYS A 145 -19.90 -9.32 11.22
CA CYS A 145 -19.12 -9.80 10.08
C CYS A 145 -18.50 -8.60 9.38
N LYS A 146 -17.16 -8.45 9.48
CA LYS A 146 -16.39 -7.40 8.82
C LYS A 146 -15.54 -7.96 7.71
N VAL A 147 -15.57 -7.28 6.58
CA VAL A 147 -14.83 -7.67 5.38
C VAL A 147 -13.99 -6.50 4.88
N LEU A 148 -12.69 -6.72 4.73
CA LEU A 148 -11.83 -5.84 3.94
C LEU A 148 -12.08 -6.17 2.47
N ALA A 149 -12.56 -5.21 1.70
CA ALA A 149 -12.78 -5.33 0.27
C ALA A 149 -11.89 -4.35 -0.48
N ALA A 150 -11.20 -4.83 -1.52
CA ALA A 150 -10.41 -4.00 -2.42
C ALA A 150 -10.99 -4.11 -3.83
N VAL A 151 -11.13 -2.96 -4.50
CA VAL A 151 -11.73 -2.87 -5.83
C VAL A 151 -11.00 -1.85 -6.68
N LEU A 152 -10.77 -2.19 -7.95
CA LEU A 152 -10.16 -1.29 -8.94
C LEU A 152 -10.74 -1.58 -10.33
N PRO A 153 -10.76 -0.59 -11.25
CA PRO A 153 -11.22 -0.81 -12.62
C PRO A 153 -10.42 -1.90 -13.31
N GLY A 154 -11.12 -2.86 -13.97
CA GLY A 154 -10.46 -4.00 -14.60
C GLY A 154 -9.49 -3.60 -15.72
N ALA A 155 -9.80 -2.53 -16.46
CA ALA A 155 -8.90 -1.99 -17.49
C ALA A 155 -7.58 -1.50 -16.88
N ILE A 156 -7.63 -0.78 -15.76
CA ILE A 156 -6.45 -0.29 -15.04
C ILE A 156 -5.63 -1.47 -14.48
N LEU A 157 -6.30 -2.48 -13.90
CA LEU A 157 -5.60 -3.69 -13.45
C LEU A 157 -4.85 -4.36 -14.61
N ALA A 158 -5.54 -4.54 -15.75
CA ALA A 158 -4.96 -5.19 -16.93
C ALA A 158 -3.76 -4.40 -17.49
N GLU A 159 -3.79 -3.08 -17.43
CA GLU A 159 -2.72 -2.18 -17.86
C GLU A 159 -1.44 -2.41 -17.02
N TYR A 160 -1.54 -2.38 -15.69
CA TYR A 160 -0.41 -2.61 -14.80
C TYR A 160 0.13 -4.04 -14.88
N GLU A 161 -0.75 -5.03 -14.89
CA GLU A 161 -0.36 -6.43 -15.08
C GLU A 161 0.29 -6.66 -16.45
N GLY A 162 -0.21 -5.97 -17.50
CA GLY A 162 0.34 -6.01 -18.85
C GLY A 162 1.79 -5.52 -18.89
N ALA A 163 2.12 -4.45 -18.18
CA ALA A 163 3.49 -3.94 -18.09
C ALA A 163 4.44 -4.94 -17.40
N VAL A 164 3.96 -5.62 -16.34
CA VAL A 164 4.74 -6.68 -15.68
C VAL A 164 4.99 -7.86 -16.63
N ARG A 165 3.97 -8.31 -17.36
CA ARG A 165 4.10 -9.39 -18.36
C ARG A 165 5.03 -9.00 -19.52
N ALA A 166 4.95 -7.74 -20.00
CA ALA A 166 5.85 -7.21 -21.02
C ALA A 166 7.31 -7.13 -20.55
N ALA A 167 7.52 -6.99 -19.23
CA ALA A 167 8.85 -7.08 -18.62
C ALA A 167 9.39 -8.52 -18.54
N GLY A 168 8.59 -9.55 -18.79
CA GLY A 168 8.95 -10.97 -18.71
C GLY A 168 8.66 -11.62 -17.36
N TYR A 169 7.80 -11.01 -16.55
CA TYR A 169 7.39 -11.49 -15.23
C TYR A 169 5.89 -11.74 -15.18
N GLU A 170 5.43 -12.48 -14.16
CA GLU A 170 4.02 -12.78 -13.94
C GLU A 170 3.52 -12.15 -12.63
N PRO A 171 2.44 -11.37 -12.67
CA PRO A 171 1.83 -10.84 -11.46
C PRO A 171 1.16 -11.97 -10.67
N GLY A 172 1.77 -12.40 -9.56
CA GLY A 172 1.26 -13.44 -8.68
C GLY A 172 0.30 -12.92 -7.61
N ALA A 173 0.45 -11.65 -7.21
CA ALA A 173 -0.46 -10.93 -6.32
C ALA A 173 -0.41 -9.44 -6.66
N VAL A 174 -1.51 -8.72 -6.41
CA VAL A 174 -1.60 -7.27 -6.59
C VAL A 174 -2.10 -6.63 -5.30
N LEU A 175 -1.39 -5.63 -4.79
CA LEU A 175 -1.69 -4.96 -3.53
C LEU A 175 -1.57 -3.43 -3.70
N PRO A 176 -2.43 -2.61 -3.08
CA PRO A 176 -2.15 -1.19 -2.93
C PRO A 176 -1.00 -0.96 -1.94
N THR A 177 -0.22 0.10 -2.17
CA THR A 177 0.99 0.42 -1.39
C THR A 177 0.73 0.43 0.12
N SER A 178 -0.32 1.13 0.57
CA SER A 178 -0.62 1.22 2.00
C SER A 178 -1.05 -0.11 2.61
N LEU A 179 -1.78 -0.95 1.88
CA LEU A 179 -2.14 -2.28 2.38
C LEU A 179 -0.92 -3.21 2.41
N ALA A 180 -0.06 -3.13 1.40
CA ALA A 180 1.19 -3.88 1.38
C ALA A 180 2.09 -3.48 2.56
N SER A 181 2.22 -2.18 2.84
CA SER A 181 3.09 -1.67 3.91
C SER A 181 2.72 -2.17 5.31
N LEU A 182 1.45 -2.54 5.55
CA LEU A 182 1.04 -3.13 6.83
C LEU A 182 1.79 -4.43 7.16
N GLY A 183 2.26 -5.15 6.14
CA GLY A 183 3.08 -6.34 6.34
C GLY A 183 4.45 -6.06 6.94
N ALA A 184 4.95 -4.83 6.85
CA ALA A 184 6.20 -4.43 7.48
C ALA A 184 6.04 -4.07 8.97
N ILE A 185 4.81 -4.00 9.48
CA ILE A 185 4.55 -3.75 10.90
C ILE A 185 4.73 -5.06 11.67
N ASP A 186 5.77 -5.11 12.50
CA ASP A 186 6.01 -6.22 13.42
C ASP A 186 5.75 -5.75 14.86
N SER A 187 4.47 -5.70 15.24
CA SER A 187 4.03 -5.28 16.57
C SER A 187 2.81 -6.08 17.02
N THR A 188 2.81 -6.45 18.29
CA THR A 188 1.63 -6.99 18.99
C THR A 188 0.80 -5.89 19.65
N GLU A 189 1.37 -4.71 19.81
CA GLU A 189 0.72 -3.53 20.35
C GLU A 189 -0.05 -2.78 19.26
N PRO A 190 -1.04 -1.94 19.64
CA PRO A 190 -1.75 -1.11 18.69
C PRO A 190 -0.79 -0.15 17.96
N VAL A 191 -0.89 -0.10 16.64
CA VAL A 191 -0.08 0.77 15.78
C VAL A 191 -0.99 1.71 15.00
N LEU A 192 -0.70 3.01 15.08
CA LEU A 192 -1.23 4.01 14.17
C LEU A 192 -0.23 4.24 13.05
N ALA A 193 -0.65 4.03 11.81
CA ALA A 193 0.19 4.24 10.64
C ALA A 193 -0.44 5.21 9.65
N ALA A 194 0.42 5.95 8.95
CA ALA A 194 0.05 6.84 7.84
C ALA A 194 0.95 6.60 6.65
N ASN A 195 0.35 6.50 5.47
CA ASN A 195 1.05 6.45 4.20
C ASN A 195 0.63 7.66 3.35
N LEU A 196 1.59 8.52 3.04
CA LEU A 196 1.38 9.72 2.22
C LEU A 196 1.89 9.50 0.80
N GLY A 197 0.98 9.33 -0.13
CA GLY A 197 1.27 9.31 -1.56
C GLY A 197 1.23 10.69 -2.21
N ALA A 198 1.44 10.73 -3.52
CA ALA A 198 1.37 11.99 -4.29
C ALA A 198 -0.04 12.62 -4.25
N LEU A 199 -1.10 11.81 -4.25
CA LEU A 199 -2.49 12.27 -4.38
C LEU A 199 -3.42 11.70 -3.30
N ALA A 200 -2.89 10.96 -2.32
CA ALA A 200 -3.70 10.36 -1.27
C ALA A 200 -2.94 10.23 0.04
N LEU A 201 -3.68 10.32 1.16
CA LEU A 201 -3.27 9.92 2.49
C LEU A 201 -4.07 8.68 2.87
N THR A 202 -3.39 7.59 3.23
CA THR A 202 -4.02 6.44 3.86
C THR A 202 -3.61 6.36 5.32
N THR A 203 -4.59 6.32 6.22
CA THR A 203 -4.38 6.07 7.64
C THR A 203 -4.88 4.69 8.00
N SER A 204 -4.16 3.97 8.84
CA SER A 204 -4.52 2.64 9.30
C SER A 204 -4.21 2.45 10.79
N ILE A 205 -4.99 1.59 11.42
CA ILE A 205 -4.77 1.17 12.80
C ILE A 205 -4.79 -0.36 12.81
N THR A 206 -3.72 -0.94 13.33
CA THR A 206 -3.62 -2.38 13.55
C THR A 206 -3.46 -2.67 15.02
N TYR A 207 -3.93 -3.82 15.47
CA TYR A 207 -3.71 -4.34 16.82
C TYR A 207 -3.40 -5.83 16.72
N GLY A 208 -2.15 -6.20 16.88
CA GLY A 208 -1.70 -7.55 16.58
C GLY A 208 -2.03 -7.93 15.12
N GLN A 209 -2.97 -8.87 14.96
CA GLN A 209 -3.42 -9.37 13.65
C GLN A 209 -4.66 -8.64 13.11
N ASP A 210 -5.29 -7.79 13.92
CA ASP A 210 -6.54 -7.14 13.57
C ASP A 210 -6.31 -5.79 12.89
N LEU A 211 -7.06 -5.52 11.82
CA LEU A 211 -7.14 -4.22 11.17
C LEU A 211 -8.39 -3.49 11.70
N LEU A 212 -8.17 -2.47 12.52
CA LEU A 212 -9.23 -1.70 13.16
C LEU A 212 -9.70 -0.52 12.31
N LEU A 213 -8.79 0.08 11.54
CA LEU A 213 -9.06 1.20 10.62
C LEU A 213 -8.22 1.04 9.35
N TYR A 214 -8.85 1.30 8.23
CA TYR A 214 -8.18 1.58 6.96
C TYR A 214 -8.97 2.64 6.24
N ARG A 215 -8.38 3.80 6.02
CA ARG A 215 -9.05 4.94 5.41
C ARG A 215 -8.11 5.67 4.47
N THR A 216 -8.50 5.80 3.21
CA THR A 216 -7.81 6.59 2.20
C THR A 216 -8.58 7.86 1.93
N LEU A 217 -7.87 8.99 1.91
CA LEU A 217 -8.36 10.31 1.56
C LEU A 217 -7.64 10.76 0.28
N ASP A 218 -8.40 11.15 -0.73
CA ASP A 218 -7.84 11.85 -1.88
C ASP A 218 -7.42 13.26 -1.44
N LEU A 219 -6.23 13.69 -1.83
CA LEU A 219 -5.64 14.96 -1.40
C LEU A 219 -5.76 16.00 -2.51
N PRO A 220 -6.06 17.26 -2.16
CA PRO A 220 -6.06 18.36 -3.10
C PRO A 220 -4.64 18.65 -3.61
N GLU A 221 -4.54 19.22 -4.81
CA GLU A 221 -3.27 19.62 -5.40
C GLU A 221 -2.71 20.90 -4.74
N GLU A 222 -3.60 21.77 -4.23
CA GLU A 222 -3.21 23.01 -3.57
C GLU A 222 -2.47 22.74 -2.25
N PRO A 223 -1.20 23.22 -2.09
CA PRO A 223 -0.36 22.85 -0.96
C PRO A 223 -0.93 23.18 0.42
N SER A 224 -1.60 24.32 0.57
CA SER A 224 -2.18 24.73 1.86
C SER A 224 -3.36 23.84 2.24
N GLN A 225 -4.27 23.58 1.30
CA GLN A 225 -5.41 22.69 1.52
C GLN A 225 -4.95 21.25 1.75
N ARG A 226 -3.85 20.84 1.07
CA ARG A 226 -3.25 19.54 1.25
C ARG A 226 -2.73 19.34 2.69
N LEU A 227 -2.04 20.35 3.25
CA LEU A 227 -1.58 20.31 4.64
C LEU A 227 -2.76 20.17 5.61
N ASP A 228 -3.80 20.98 5.43
CA ASP A 228 -5.00 20.97 6.28
C ASP A 228 -5.70 19.59 6.23
N GLU A 229 -5.81 18.98 5.03
CA GLU A 229 -6.42 17.65 4.87
C GLU A 229 -5.58 16.54 5.51
N VAL A 230 -4.26 16.61 5.39
CA VAL A 230 -3.35 15.64 6.03
C VAL A 230 -3.42 15.76 7.55
N GLN A 231 -3.34 16.97 8.10
CA GLN A 231 -3.47 17.20 9.54
C GLN A 231 -4.81 16.69 10.06
N ARG A 232 -5.91 17.00 9.37
CA ARG A 232 -7.25 16.52 9.72
C ARG A 232 -7.35 15.01 9.66
N GLY A 233 -6.79 14.38 8.61
CA GLY A 233 -6.77 12.92 8.44
C GLY A 233 -6.05 12.22 9.59
N ILE A 234 -4.89 12.72 10.00
CA ILE A 234 -4.13 12.20 11.14
C ILE A 234 -4.89 12.40 12.45
N ALA A 235 -5.45 13.60 12.68
CA ALA A 235 -6.21 13.89 13.90
C ALA A 235 -7.44 12.98 14.05
N VAL A 236 -8.18 12.73 12.96
CA VAL A 236 -9.32 11.81 12.95
C VAL A 236 -8.88 10.38 13.25
N ALA A 237 -7.78 9.92 12.67
CA ALA A 237 -7.26 8.58 12.92
C ALA A 237 -6.76 8.44 14.37
N ALA A 238 -6.11 9.46 14.93
CA ALA A 238 -5.66 9.47 16.32
C ALA A 238 -6.85 9.44 17.31
N ALA A 239 -7.91 10.20 17.04
CA ALA A 239 -9.14 10.16 17.85
C ALA A 239 -9.83 8.80 17.78
N TYR A 240 -9.88 8.17 16.60
CA TYR A 240 -10.41 6.83 16.45
C TYR A 240 -9.56 5.78 17.17
N PHE A 241 -8.23 5.95 17.16
CA PHE A 241 -7.32 5.10 17.93
C PHE A 241 -7.64 5.19 19.44
N GLU A 242 -7.77 6.42 19.96
CA GLU A 242 -8.11 6.64 21.37
C GLU A 242 -9.46 5.97 21.74
N ASP A 243 -10.47 6.09 20.86
CA ASP A 243 -11.78 5.45 21.06
C ASP A 243 -11.71 3.91 21.11
N LYS A 244 -10.92 3.30 20.20
CA LYS A 244 -10.87 1.85 20.06
C LYS A 244 -9.87 1.18 21.00
N VAL A 245 -8.77 1.85 21.32
CA VAL A 245 -7.68 1.30 22.14
C VAL A 245 -7.80 1.72 23.61
N GLY A 246 -8.50 2.83 23.89
CA GLY A 246 -8.63 3.39 25.24
C GLY A 246 -7.40 4.18 25.71
N ALA A 247 -6.45 4.47 24.81
CA ALA A 247 -5.24 5.23 25.10
C ALA A 247 -4.88 6.11 23.90
N ARG A 248 -4.24 7.25 24.14
CA ARG A 248 -3.75 8.12 23.06
C ARG A 248 -2.55 7.49 22.36
N PRO A 249 -2.50 7.55 21.02
CA PRO A 249 -1.30 7.13 20.31
C PRO A 249 -0.12 8.05 20.68
N GLN A 250 1.05 7.45 20.89
CA GLN A 250 2.29 8.18 21.16
C GLN A 250 3.17 8.23 19.92
N VAL A 251 3.02 7.24 19.04
CA VAL A 251 3.85 7.05 17.85
C VAL A 251 2.95 6.97 16.62
N LEU A 252 3.36 7.69 15.56
CA LEU A 252 2.83 7.56 14.22
C LEU A 252 3.88 6.89 13.34
N HIS A 253 3.59 5.69 12.83
CA HIS A 253 4.41 5.00 11.86
C HIS A 253 4.15 5.56 10.47
N PHE A 254 5.15 6.18 9.88
CA PHE A 254 5.03 6.90 8.61
C PHE A 254 5.65 6.12 7.46
N ALA A 255 4.93 6.04 6.36
CA ALA A 255 5.43 5.64 5.07
C ALA A 255 5.04 6.69 4.03
N GLY A 256 5.80 6.85 2.99
CA GLY A 256 5.42 7.71 1.88
C GLY A 256 6.43 8.76 1.50
N ILE A 257 5.93 9.70 0.74
CA ILE A 257 6.69 10.83 0.23
C ILE A 257 6.96 11.77 1.41
N GLY A 258 8.20 11.90 1.81
CA GLY A 258 8.62 13.06 2.58
C GLY A 258 8.17 14.30 1.82
N ALA A 259 7.65 15.32 2.48
CA ALA A 259 6.86 16.42 1.91
C ALA A 259 7.52 17.26 0.79
N GLY A 260 8.28 16.61 -0.09
CA GLY A 260 8.90 17.22 -1.28
C GLY A 260 10.03 18.19 -0.96
N MET A 261 10.43 18.25 0.29
CA MET A 261 11.41 19.22 0.75
C MET A 261 12.73 18.52 1.05
N GLY A 262 13.44 18.10 0.00
CA GLY A 262 14.80 17.60 0.07
C GLY A 262 15.81 18.57 0.71
N LEU A 263 15.48 19.09 1.85
CA LEU A 263 16.25 20.06 2.62
C LEU A 263 16.89 19.40 3.84
N GLY A 264 17.79 18.48 3.59
CA GLY A 264 18.76 18.03 4.59
C GLY A 264 18.52 16.60 5.08
N GLY A 265 19.52 15.81 5.08
CA GLY A 265 19.80 14.44 5.54
C GLY A 265 18.98 13.77 6.65
N GLY A 266 17.73 14.15 6.86
CA GLY A 266 16.80 13.50 7.80
C GLY A 266 16.03 12.34 7.17
N SER A 267 15.35 11.54 8.01
CA SER A 267 14.43 10.49 7.55
C SER A 267 13.15 11.10 6.96
N ALA A 268 12.41 10.32 6.16
CA ALA A 268 11.13 10.76 5.63
C ALA A 268 10.12 11.08 6.74
N ALA A 269 10.19 10.35 7.85
CA ALA A 269 9.38 10.59 9.04
C ALA A 269 9.69 11.95 9.70
N GLU A 270 10.98 12.30 9.81
CA GLU A 270 11.38 13.61 10.37
C GLU A 270 10.92 14.78 9.50
N ASP A 271 11.05 14.65 8.17
CA ASP A 271 10.58 15.67 7.22
C ASP A 271 9.06 15.81 7.28
N PHE A 272 8.34 14.71 7.38
CA PHE A 272 6.89 14.70 7.53
C PHE A 272 6.47 15.34 8.86
N ALA A 273 7.11 14.98 9.98
CA ALA A 273 6.82 15.58 11.29
C ALA A 273 6.98 17.09 11.29
N ARG A 274 8.08 17.60 10.72
CA ARG A 274 8.33 19.05 10.59
C ARG A 274 7.27 19.76 9.72
N TRP A 275 6.73 19.05 8.74
CA TRP A 275 5.72 19.61 7.84
C TRP A 275 4.34 19.67 8.48
N ILE A 276 3.92 18.64 9.24
CA ILE A 276 2.55 18.56 9.75
C ILE A 276 2.37 19.13 11.16
N PHE A 277 3.43 19.15 11.98
CA PHE A 277 3.35 19.65 13.35
C PHE A 277 4.00 21.03 13.49
N PRO A 278 3.32 22.00 14.15
CA PRO A 278 3.94 23.26 14.48
C PRO A 278 5.17 23.08 15.35
N PRO A 279 6.18 23.98 15.27
CA PRO A 279 7.33 23.94 16.16
C PRO A 279 6.91 23.98 17.63
N GLY A 280 7.33 22.97 18.40
CA GLY A 280 6.99 22.84 19.84
C GLY A 280 5.74 22.00 20.13
N ASP A 281 5.01 21.54 19.14
CA ASP A 281 3.97 20.53 19.32
C ASP A 281 4.63 19.13 19.30
N SER A 282 4.59 18.47 20.44
CA SER A 282 5.18 17.13 20.66
C SER A 282 4.13 16.01 20.78
N GLY A 283 2.94 16.22 20.17
CA GLY A 283 1.80 15.31 20.38
C GLY A 283 2.03 13.88 19.92
N LEU A 284 2.73 13.67 18.79
CA LEU A 284 3.06 12.35 18.25
C LEU A 284 4.52 12.29 17.81
N THR A 285 5.23 11.24 18.20
CA THR A 285 6.53 10.91 17.63
C THR A 285 6.32 10.23 16.28
N VAL A 286 6.92 10.75 15.21
CA VAL A 286 6.84 10.14 13.88
C VAL A 286 8.07 9.29 13.64
N VAL A 287 7.88 8.04 13.23
CA VAL A 287 8.95 7.10 12.90
C VAL A 287 8.71 6.47 11.53
N ASP A 288 9.77 6.14 10.81
CA ASP A 288 9.62 5.44 9.53
C ASP A 288 9.00 4.04 9.75
N LEU A 289 7.96 3.70 9.01
CA LEU A 289 7.28 2.41 9.08
C LEU A 289 8.22 1.27 8.63
N ALA A 290 9.03 1.53 7.62
CA ALA A 290 10.10 0.64 7.16
C ALA A 290 11.37 1.45 6.97
N PRO A 291 12.28 1.46 7.95
CA PRO A 291 13.53 2.21 7.86
C PRO A 291 14.40 1.64 6.73
N ARG A 292 15.18 2.53 6.08
CA ARG A 292 16.09 2.11 5.02
C ARG A 292 17.20 1.24 5.60
N PRO A 293 17.52 0.09 4.96
CA PRO A 293 18.66 -0.68 5.38
C PRO A 293 19.96 0.09 5.09
N GLU A 294 20.92 0.01 5.99
CA GLU A 294 22.26 0.59 5.80
C GLU A 294 23.02 -0.10 4.66
N THR A 295 22.68 -1.38 4.42
CA THR A 295 23.29 -2.24 3.39
C THR A 295 22.22 -3.03 2.65
N GLY A 296 22.53 -3.53 1.45
CA GLY A 296 21.62 -4.42 0.70
C GLY A 296 20.87 -3.74 -0.45
N ALA A 297 21.19 -2.49 -0.79
CA ALA A 297 20.68 -1.87 -2.02
C ALA A 297 21.56 -2.25 -3.21
N ALA A 298 20.97 -2.73 -4.30
CA ALA A 298 21.67 -3.00 -5.56
C ALA A 298 22.09 -1.72 -6.29
N THR A 299 21.27 -0.65 -6.12
CA THR A 299 21.55 0.70 -6.63
C THR A 299 21.30 1.73 -5.53
N PRO A 300 21.95 2.92 -5.60
CA PRO A 300 21.59 4.02 -4.72
C PRO A 300 20.09 4.30 -4.82
N LEU A 301 19.39 4.18 -3.69
CA LEU A 301 17.93 4.38 -3.64
C LEU A 301 17.53 5.85 -3.81
N GLY A 302 18.50 6.77 -3.83
CA GLY A 302 18.29 8.20 -4.04
C GLY A 302 17.22 8.78 -3.11
N ASN A 303 16.31 9.56 -3.67
CA ASN A 303 15.15 10.11 -2.99
C ASN A 303 13.92 9.17 -3.07
N VAL A 304 14.12 7.85 -3.19
CA VAL A 304 13.01 6.89 -3.04
C VAL A 304 12.42 7.07 -1.66
N LEU A 305 11.16 7.28 -1.63
CA LEU A 305 10.45 7.92 -0.55
C LEU A 305 10.17 6.95 0.59
N THR A 306 9.87 5.69 0.25
CA THR A 306 9.62 4.65 1.24
C THR A 306 9.90 3.27 0.63
N LEU A 307 10.35 2.34 1.46
CA LEU A 307 10.48 0.93 1.12
C LEU A 307 9.28 0.11 1.63
N ALA A 308 8.36 0.76 2.38
CA ALA A 308 7.35 0.07 3.16
C ALA A 308 6.44 -0.83 2.31
N GLY A 309 6.06 -0.39 1.10
CA GLY A 309 5.21 -1.16 0.20
C GLY A 309 5.86 -2.49 -0.20
N VAL A 310 7.06 -2.46 -0.76
CA VAL A 310 7.77 -3.69 -1.17
C VAL A 310 8.25 -4.50 0.02
N ALA A 311 8.71 -3.88 1.11
CA ALA A 311 9.12 -4.59 2.32
C ALA A 311 7.96 -5.36 2.95
N GLY A 312 6.80 -4.71 3.08
CA GLY A 312 5.60 -5.36 3.61
C GLY A 312 5.02 -6.42 2.65
N ALA A 313 5.16 -6.22 1.33
CA ALA A 313 4.80 -7.25 0.36
C ALA A 313 5.64 -8.51 0.53
N LEU A 314 6.95 -8.37 0.80
CA LEU A 314 7.87 -9.49 1.07
C LEU A 314 7.60 -10.15 2.42
N ALA A 315 7.24 -9.41 3.46
CA ALA A 315 6.94 -9.98 4.78
C ALA A 315 5.78 -11.00 4.77
N GLY A 316 4.92 -10.97 3.76
CA GLY A 316 3.89 -11.98 3.53
C GLY A 316 4.30 -13.10 2.57
N ALA A 317 5.53 -13.11 2.10
CA ALA A 317 6.11 -14.22 1.34
C ALA A 317 6.55 -15.30 2.32
N ALA A 318 6.10 -16.54 2.13
CA ALA A 318 6.46 -17.69 2.97
C ALA A 318 7.41 -18.62 2.22
#